data_43b32b5482b14187f0db0f7f01370f7b
#
_entry.id   43b32b5482b14187f0db0f7f01370f7b
#
_cell.length_a   1.000
_cell.length_b   1.000
_cell.length_c   1.000
_cell.angle_alpha   90.00
_cell.angle_beta   90.00
_cell.angle_gamma   90.00
#
_symmetry.space_group_name_H-M   'P 1'
#
loop_
_entity.id
_entity.type
_entity.pdbx_description
1 polymer ?
#
loop_
_entity_poly.entity_id
_entity_poly.type
_entity_poly.pdbx_seq_one_letter_code
_entity_poly.pdbx_strand_id
1 'polypeptide(L)'
;MTKDKSHTPTCVDCGTQNCKFKERTYPEFCLTTHLEQEDLEWALKRYNENHNVMVASAEVEYEGYCRLTRVEEIMTFARKMGYQKIGIAYCIGLVNEARIFARILRANGFEVYSVICKVAGAAKSSIGIPKECENIGAAMCNPILQARLLNQAHTELNVVIGLCVGHDSLFYKYSNAYTTTLVTKDRSLIHI
;
A
#
# COMPACT_ATOMS: atom_id res chain seq x y z
N MET A 1 -2.98 -39.34 15.02
CA MET A 1 -2.31 -39.11 13.73
C MET A 1 -3.26 -38.31 12.85
N THR A 2 -3.13 -36.99 12.85
CA THR A 2 -3.87 -36.06 11.96
C THR A 2 -3.37 -36.30 10.56
N LYS A 3 -4.26 -36.67 9.63
CA LYS A 3 -3.96 -36.76 8.20
C LYS A 3 -3.47 -35.39 7.75
N ASP A 4 -2.21 -35.31 7.39
CA ASP A 4 -1.60 -34.15 6.71
C ASP A 4 -2.42 -33.92 5.44
N LYS A 5 -3.15 -32.81 5.38
CA LYS A 5 -3.80 -32.39 4.14
C LYS A 5 -2.66 -32.12 3.19
N SER A 6 -2.55 -32.87 2.10
CA SER A 6 -1.52 -32.71 1.07
C SER A 6 -1.47 -31.22 0.67
N HIS A 7 -0.47 -30.52 1.20
CA HIS A 7 -0.21 -29.13 0.87
C HIS A 7 0.32 -29.10 -0.57
N THR A 8 -0.35 -28.34 -1.43
CA THR A 8 0.16 -28.07 -2.79
C THR A 8 1.26 -27.01 -2.68
N PRO A 9 2.51 -27.31 -3.02
CA PRO A 9 3.60 -26.36 -2.90
C PRO A 9 3.37 -25.12 -3.78
N THR A 10 3.80 -23.97 -3.28
CA THR A 10 3.71 -22.66 -3.95
C THR A 10 5.06 -21.94 -3.91
N CYS A 11 5.14 -20.71 -4.42
CA CYS A 11 6.38 -19.94 -4.41
C CYS A 11 7.00 -19.74 -3.02
N VAL A 12 6.21 -19.73 -1.94
CA VAL A 12 6.72 -19.58 -0.56
C VAL A 12 7.45 -20.84 -0.08
N ASP A 13 7.21 -21.98 -0.71
CA ASP A 13 7.86 -23.26 -0.39
C ASP A 13 9.16 -23.48 -1.20
N CYS A 14 9.53 -22.52 -2.06
CA CYS A 14 10.68 -22.64 -2.94
C CYS A 14 12.00 -22.35 -2.21
N GLY A 15 12.87 -23.36 -2.10
CA GLY A 15 14.19 -23.24 -1.48
C GLY A 15 15.28 -22.65 -2.39
N THR A 16 15.07 -22.59 -3.71
CA THR A 16 16.13 -22.19 -4.65
C THR A 16 16.07 -20.71 -5.05
N GLN A 17 14.86 -20.11 -5.13
CA GLN A 17 14.63 -18.74 -5.61
C GLN A 17 15.32 -18.43 -6.95
N ASN A 18 15.45 -19.42 -7.83
CA ASN A 18 16.16 -19.31 -9.08
C ASN A 18 15.46 -18.43 -10.14
N CYS A 19 14.20 -18.02 -9.91
CA CYS A 19 13.45 -17.13 -10.79
C CYS A 19 14.12 -15.76 -11.03
N LYS A 20 15.05 -15.34 -10.16
CA LYS A 20 15.87 -14.12 -10.36
C LYS A 20 17.07 -14.33 -11.29
N PHE A 21 17.34 -15.56 -11.72
CA PHE A 21 18.43 -15.90 -12.61
C PHE A 21 17.89 -16.63 -13.85
N LYS A 22 18.44 -16.34 -15.01
CA LYS A 22 18.18 -17.14 -16.22
C LYS A 22 18.99 -18.44 -16.18
N GLU A 23 18.52 -19.48 -16.88
CA GLU A 23 19.25 -20.75 -17.11
C GLU A 23 19.61 -21.49 -15.81
N ARG A 24 18.68 -21.58 -14.87
CA ARG A 24 18.81 -22.34 -13.63
C ARG A 24 17.80 -23.49 -13.60
N THR A 25 18.09 -24.48 -12.77
CA THR A 25 17.10 -25.52 -12.46
C THR A 25 16.01 -24.99 -11.53
N TYR A 26 14.78 -25.37 -11.79
CA TYR A 26 13.62 -24.97 -11.03
C TYR A 26 12.95 -26.18 -10.37
N PRO A 27 12.31 -26.05 -9.20
CA PRO A 27 11.52 -27.13 -8.65
C PRO A 27 10.32 -27.43 -9.55
N GLU A 28 9.82 -28.67 -9.49
CA GLU A 28 8.71 -29.15 -10.33
C GLU A 28 7.45 -28.26 -10.24
N PHE A 29 7.16 -27.69 -9.06
CA PHE A 29 6.01 -26.82 -8.84
C PHE A 29 6.25 -25.35 -9.22
N CYS A 30 7.36 -24.99 -9.87
CA CYS A 30 7.72 -23.60 -10.13
C CYS A 30 6.77 -22.95 -11.15
N LEU A 31 6.11 -21.86 -10.77
CA LEU A 31 5.23 -21.13 -11.67
C LEU A 31 5.96 -20.57 -12.90
N THR A 32 7.25 -20.24 -12.79
CA THR A 32 8.04 -19.72 -13.92
C THR A 32 8.13 -20.72 -15.08
N THR A 33 8.16 -22.03 -14.78
CA THR A 33 8.27 -23.11 -15.79
C THR A 33 6.91 -23.61 -16.28
N HIS A 34 5.82 -23.22 -15.60
CA HIS A 34 4.44 -23.59 -15.93
C HIS A 34 3.59 -22.39 -16.34
N LEU A 35 4.22 -21.24 -16.55
CA LEU A 35 3.52 -20.03 -16.97
C LEU A 35 3.10 -20.16 -18.45
N GLU A 36 1.83 -19.91 -18.72
CA GLU A 36 1.36 -19.78 -20.08
C GLU A 36 1.89 -18.49 -20.70
N GLN A 37 2.27 -18.55 -21.97
CA GLN A 37 2.84 -17.41 -22.67
C GLN A 37 1.85 -16.22 -22.71
N GLU A 38 0.57 -16.50 -22.82
CA GLU A 38 -0.49 -15.51 -22.82
C GLU A 38 -0.55 -14.68 -21.53
N ASP A 39 -0.28 -15.29 -20.36
CA ASP A 39 -0.26 -14.60 -19.09
C ASP A 39 0.89 -13.59 -19.01
N LEU A 40 2.06 -13.98 -19.53
CA LEU A 40 3.21 -13.09 -19.61
C LEU A 40 2.94 -11.91 -20.56
N GLU A 41 2.41 -12.18 -21.75
CA GLU A 41 2.06 -11.15 -22.73
C GLU A 41 0.99 -10.18 -22.19
N TRP A 42 -0.01 -10.73 -21.51
CA TRP A 42 -1.03 -9.92 -20.81
C TRP A 42 -0.42 -8.96 -19.79
N ALA A 43 0.54 -9.45 -18.98
CA ALA A 43 1.24 -8.63 -17.98
C ALA A 43 2.12 -7.56 -18.66
N LEU A 44 2.91 -7.95 -19.66
CA LEU A 44 3.80 -7.03 -20.39
C LEU A 44 3.03 -5.89 -21.06
N LYS A 45 1.86 -6.19 -21.63
CA LYS A 45 0.98 -5.16 -22.20
C LYS A 45 0.57 -4.11 -21.14
N ARG A 46 0.22 -4.55 -19.93
CA ARG A 46 -0.16 -3.65 -18.84
C ARG A 46 1.02 -2.87 -18.27
N TYR A 47 2.22 -3.45 -18.27
CA TYR A 47 3.42 -2.71 -17.94
C TYR A 47 3.74 -1.60 -18.95
N ASN A 48 3.42 -1.79 -20.22
CA ASN A 48 3.53 -0.71 -21.21
C ASN A 48 2.59 0.47 -20.90
N GLU A 49 1.37 0.18 -20.42
CA GLU A 49 0.40 1.21 -19.99
C GLU A 49 0.86 1.94 -18.70
N ASN A 50 1.69 1.29 -17.87
CA ASN A 50 2.20 1.78 -16.59
C ASN A 50 3.73 1.98 -16.61
N HIS A 51 4.30 2.20 -17.79
CA HIS A 51 5.75 2.25 -18.01
C HIS A 51 6.46 3.22 -17.07
N ASN A 52 5.94 4.44 -16.93
CA ASN A 52 6.56 5.48 -16.11
C ASN A 52 6.65 5.08 -14.62
N VAL A 53 5.63 4.39 -14.09
CA VAL A 53 5.64 3.90 -12.71
C VAL A 53 6.72 2.84 -12.51
N MET A 54 6.85 1.91 -13.47
CA MET A 54 7.86 0.85 -13.39
C MET A 54 9.27 1.41 -13.50
N VAL A 55 9.50 2.35 -14.42
CA VAL A 55 10.81 3.01 -14.58
C VAL A 55 11.16 3.81 -13.34
N ALA A 56 10.27 4.69 -12.88
CA ALA A 56 10.50 5.49 -11.68
C ALA A 56 10.78 4.61 -10.44
N SER A 57 10.07 3.49 -10.29
CA SER A 57 10.29 2.55 -9.18
C SER A 57 11.67 1.90 -9.24
N ALA A 58 12.09 1.42 -10.42
CA ALA A 58 13.39 0.79 -10.63
C ALA A 58 14.54 1.79 -10.40
N GLU A 59 14.38 3.03 -10.85
CA GLU A 59 15.37 4.10 -10.63
C GLU A 59 15.49 4.48 -9.16
N VAL A 60 14.38 4.58 -8.42
CA VAL A 60 14.40 4.84 -6.96
C VAL A 60 15.15 3.72 -6.24
N GLU A 61 14.89 2.46 -6.60
CA GLU A 61 15.61 1.31 -6.05
C GLU A 61 17.11 1.40 -6.35
N TYR A 62 17.48 1.60 -7.61
CA TYR A 62 18.88 1.65 -8.05
C TYR A 62 19.65 2.82 -7.41
N GLU A 63 19.11 4.03 -7.48
CA GLU A 63 19.76 5.25 -6.97
C GLU A 63 19.80 5.31 -5.44
N GLY A 64 18.76 4.78 -4.80
CA GLY A 64 18.55 4.83 -3.35
C GLY A 64 18.95 3.60 -2.56
N TYR A 65 19.41 2.54 -3.21
CA TYR A 65 19.62 1.22 -2.59
C TYR A 65 20.48 1.30 -1.32
N CYS A 66 19.93 0.81 -0.20
CA CYS A 66 20.55 0.86 1.13
C CYS A 66 20.98 2.27 1.62
N ARG A 67 20.46 3.36 1.02
CA ARG A 67 20.79 4.75 1.41
C ARG A 67 19.57 5.57 1.77
N LEU A 68 18.48 5.45 1.02
CA LEU A 68 17.28 6.24 1.26
C LEU A 68 16.38 5.57 2.28
N THR A 69 15.76 6.38 3.13
CA THR A 69 14.64 5.96 3.98
C THR A 69 13.36 5.85 3.15
N ARG A 70 12.36 5.13 3.65
CA ARG A 70 11.05 5.02 2.97
C ARG A 70 10.41 6.37 2.69
N VAL A 71 10.60 7.35 3.56
CA VAL A 71 10.12 8.73 3.36
C VAL A 71 10.81 9.37 2.16
N GLU A 72 12.12 9.22 2.04
CA GLU A 72 12.91 9.76 0.92
C GLU A 72 12.60 9.04 -0.39
N GLU A 73 12.41 7.72 -0.37
CA GLU A 73 11.98 6.95 -1.53
C GLU A 73 10.62 7.44 -2.07
N ILE A 74 9.64 7.67 -1.18
CA ILE A 74 8.32 8.20 -1.58
C ILE A 74 8.45 9.57 -2.24
N MET A 75 9.25 10.46 -1.68
CA MET A 75 9.48 11.80 -2.26
C MET A 75 10.24 11.73 -3.60
N THR A 76 11.22 10.86 -3.70
CA THR A 76 12.01 10.66 -4.94
C THR A 76 11.13 10.08 -6.03
N PHE A 77 10.31 9.07 -5.70
CA PHE A 77 9.32 8.51 -6.63
C PHE A 77 8.33 9.58 -7.11
N ALA A 78 7.75 10.34 -6.18
CA ALA A 78 6.81 11.41 -6.53
C ALA A 78 7.44 12.45 -7.49
N ARG A 79 8.70 12.85 -7.25
CA ARG A 79 9.42 13.76 -8.15
C ARG A 79 9.67 13.18 -9.54
N LYS A 80 10.08 11.90 -9.61
CA LYS A 80 10.29 11.21 -10.90
C LYS A 80 9.00 11.07 -11.70
N MET A 81 7.88 10.91 -11.01
CA MET A 81 6.54 10.88 -11.62
C MET A 81 5.99 12.27 -11.97
N GLY A 82 6.65 13.36 -11.55
CA GLY A 82 6.17 14.74 -11.73
C GLY A 82 5.01 15.12 -10.81
N TYR A 83 4.75 14.33 -9.77
CA TYR A 83 3.65 14.58 -8.84
C TYR A 83 3.94 15.76 -7.92
N GLN A 84 2.94 16.61 -7.73
CA GLN A 84 3.01 17.80 -6.89
C GLN A 84 2.13 17.67 -5.64
N LYS A 85 1.00 16.98 -5.76
CA LYS A 85 -0.01 16.91 -4.71
C LYS A 85 -0.11 15.51 -4.11
N ILE A 86 0.31 15.38 -2.85
CA ILE A 86 0.34 14.11 -2.12
C ILE A 86 -0.83 14.01 -1.14
N GLY A 87 -1.60 12.93 -1.26
CA GLY A 87 -2.65 12.56 -0.33
C GLY A 87 -2.12 11.76 0.85
N ILE A 88 -2.64 12.00 2.05
CA ILE A 88 -2.32 11.20 3.23
C ILE A 88 -3.60 10.65 3.85
N ALA A 89 -3.76 9.34 3.87
CA ALA A 89 -4.81 8.65 4.61
C ALA A 89 -4.21 8.02 5.87
N TYR A 90 -4.65 8.49 7.04
CA TYR A 90 -4.01 8.07 8.29
C TYR A 90 -5.00 7.65 9.38
N CYS A 91 -4.52 6.76 10.25
CA CYS A 91 -5.23 6.38 11.47
C CYS A 91 -5.13 7.47 12.54
N ILE A 92 -6.18 7.67 13.32
CA ILE A 92 -6.18 8.61 14.45
C ILE A 92 -5.06 8.31 15.46
N GLY A 93 -4.70 7.04 15.66
CA GLY A 93 -3.60 6.65 16.55
C GLY A 93 -2.21 7.00 16.05
N LEU A 94 -2.07 7.49 14.80
CA LEU A 94 -0.80 7.87 14.17
C LEU A 94 -0.85 9.32 13.65
N VAL A 95 -1.62 10.16 14.32
CA VAL A 95 -1.77 11.57 13.92
C VAL A 95 -0.45 12.35 14.00
N ASN A 96 0.42 12.03 14.96
CA ASN A 96 1.71 12.70 15.12
C ASN A 96 2.68 12.34 14.00
N GLU A 97 2.75 11.06 13.63
CA GLU A 97 3.54 10.57 12.52
C GLU A 97 3.06 11.19 11.19
N ALA A 98 1.74 11.24 11.00
CA ALA A 98 1.15 11.88 9.82
C ALA A 98 1.46 13.38 9.77
N ARG A 99 1.46 14.10 10.92
CA ARG A 99 1.86 15.50 10.99
C ARG A 99 3.33 15.71 10.65
N ILE A 100 4.21 14.85 11.15
CA ILE A 100 5.65 14.90 10.85
C ILE A 100 5.86 14.70 9.36
N PHE A 101 5.27 13.66 8.78
CA PHE A 101 5.38 13.35 7.35
C PHE A 101 4.84 14.50 6.49
N ALA A 102 3.68 15.06 6.83
CA ALA A 102 3.11 16.20 6.12
C ALA A 102 4.02 17.45 6.15
N ARG A 103 4.72 17.70 7.28
CA ARG A 103 5.71 18.79 7.39
C ARG A 103 6.91 18.53 6.50
N ILE A 104 7.42 17.29 6.47
CA ILE A 104 8.55 16.91 5.60
C ILE A 104 8.18 17.13 4.14
N LEU A 105 7.01 16.65 3.70
CA LEU A 105 6.54 16.83 2.32
C LEU A 105 6.43 18.31 1.94
N ARG A 106 5.80 19.14 2.77
CA ARG A 106 5.66 20.58 2.52
C ARG A 106 7.02 21.29 2.46
N ALA A 107 7.93 20.96 3.36
CA ALA A 107 9.30 21.49 3.36
C ALA A 107 10.09 21.10 2.10
N ASN A 108 9.67 20.03 1.42
CA ASN A 108 10.24 19.54 0.17
C ASN A 108 9.45 19.95 -1.09
N GLY A 109 8.54 20.92 -0.96
CA GLY A 109 7.82 21.55 -2.07
C GLY A 109 6.54 20.85 -2.53
N PHE A 110 6.06 19.83 -1.80
CA PHE A 110 4.81 19.15 -2.15
C PHE A 110 3.58 19.85 -1.54
N GLU A 111 2.50 19.91 -2.29
CA GLU A 111 1.18 20.18 -1.76
C GLU A 111 0.66 18.93 -1.03
N VAL A 112 0.08 19.11 0.15
CA VAL A 112 -0.39 17.97 0.98
C VAL A 112 -1.86 18.14 1.33
N TYR A 113 -2.66 17.13 0.99
CA TYR A 113 -4.02 16.98 1.45
C TYR A 113 -4.15 15.71 2.30
N SER A 114 -4.70 15.81 3.50
CA SER A 114 -4.72 14.69 4.44
C SER A 114 -6.10 14.44 5.04
N VAL A 115 -6.46 13.17 5.20
CA VAL A 115 -7.78 12.77 5.74
C VAL A 115 -7.59 11.71 6.82
N ILE A 116 -8.13 11.99 7.99
CA ILE A 116 -8.13 11.08 9.15
C ILE A 116 -9.17 9.96 9.00
N CYS A 117 -8.90 8.79 9.55
CA CYS A 117 -9.80 7.63 9.47
C CYS A 117 -11.19 7.85 10.10
N LYS A 118 -11.33 8.79 11.03
CA LYS A 118 -12.61 9.12 11.72
C LYS A 118 -13.39 10.25 11.04
N VAL A 119 -13.03 10.62 9.82
CA VAL A 119 -13.74 11.66 9.06
C VAL A 119 -15.24 11.40 9.00
N ALA A 120 -16.03 12.45 9.17
CA ALA A 120 -17.49 12.47 9.32
C ALA A 120 -18.03 11.95 10.66
N GLY A 121 -17.25 11.28 11.51
CA GLY A 121 -17.69 10.82 12.83
C GLY A 121 -18.90 9.87 12.83
N ALA A 122 -19.14 9.15 11.72
CA ALA A 122 -20.30 8.28 11.56
C ALA A 122 -20.32 7.15 12.61
N ALA A 123 -21.51 6.81 13.12
CA ALA A 123 -21.66 5.75 14.10
C ALA A 123 -21.41 4.38 13.48
N LYS A 124 -20.83 3.45 14.24
CA LYS A 124 -20.64 2.05 13.83
C LYS A 124 -21.96 1.36 13.50
N SER A 125 -23.00 1.66 14.24
CA SER A 125 -24.36 1.14 14.04
C SER A 125 -24.96 1.50 12.67
N SER A 126 -24.52 2.61 12.04
CA SER A 126 -25.04 3.03 10.74
C SER A 126 -24.79 2.06 9.60
N ILE A 127 -23.84 1.15 9.75
CA ILE A 127 -23.52 0.09 8.78
C ILE A 127 -23.61 -1.31 9.38
N GLY A 128 -24.29 -1.46 10.52
CA GLY A 128 -24.53 -2.76 11.17
C GLY A 128 -23.29 -3.38 11.84
N ILE A 129 -22.28 -2.60 12.21
CA ILE A 129 -21.17 -3.10 13.03
C ILE A 129 -21.70 -3.50 14.40
N PRO A 130 -21.38 -4.69 14.92
CA PRO A 130 -21.86 -5.16 16.21
C PRO A 130 -21.59 -4.18 17.35
N LYS A 131 -22.56 -4.07 18.29
CA LYS A 131 -22.52 -3.08 19.37
C LYS A 131 -21.31 -3.23 20.30
N GLU A 132 -20.86 -4.46 20.53
CA GLU A 132 -19.65 -4.77 21.32
C GLU A 132 -18.38 -4.13 20.74
N CYS A 133 -18.35 -3.87 19.45
CA CYS A 133 -17.25 -3.15 18.82
C CYS A 133 -17.18 -1.67 19.21
N GLU A 134 -18.25 -1.11 19.81
CA GLU A 134 -18.27 0.27 20.29
C GLU A 134 -17.40 0.47 21.55
N ASN A 135 -17.02 -0.61 22.26
CA ASN A 135 -16.12 -0.56 23.41
C ASN A 135 -14.76 0.08 23.10
N ILE A 136 -14.34 0.06 21.82
CA ILE A 136 -13.14 0.74 21.33
C ILE A 136 -13.43 2.07 20.63
N GLY A 137 -14.60 2.66 20.88
CA GLY A 137 -15.08 3.94 20.35
C GLY A 137 -16.29 3.78 19.43
N ALA A 138 -17.27 4.67 19.60
CA ALA A 138 -18.55 4.65 18.90
C ALA A 138 -18.45 5.03 17.41
N ALA A 139 -17.54 5.95 17.06
CA ALA A 139 -17.34 6.36 15.67
C ALA A 139 -16.60 5.28 14.86
N MET A 140 -17.12 4.96 13.69
CA MET A 140 -16.45 4.04 12.76
C MET A 140 -15.22 4.67 12.10
N CYS A 141 -14.32 3.85 11.58
CA CYS A 141 -13.35 4.29 10.58
C CYS A 141 -14.02 4.34 9.21
N ASN A 142 -13.67 5.32 8.40
CA ASN A 142 -14.31 5.55 7.11
C ASN A 142 -13.28 5.61 5.96
N PRO A 143 -12.60 4.48 5.64
CA PRO A 143 -11.57 4.45 4.62
C PRO A 143 -12.08 4.76 3.22
N ILE A 144 -13.33 4.41 2.91
CA ILE A 144 -13.96 4.72 1.63
C ILE A 144 -14.13 6.24 1.48
N LEU A 145 -14.57 6.93 2.55
CA LEU A 145 -14.67 8.39 2.52
C LEU A 145 -13.29 9.06 2.48
N GLN A 146 -12.28 8.50 3.17
CA GLN A 146 -10.90 8.98 3.02
C GLN A 146 -10.47 8.97 1.56
N ALA A 147 -10.65 7.84 0.86
CA ALA A 147 -10.31 7.70 -0.55
C ALA A 147 -11.11 8.69 -1.42
N ARG A 148 -12.43 8.79 -1.21
CA ARG A 148 -13.30 9.72 -1.95
C ARG A 148 -12.83 11.17 -1.81
N LEU A 149 -12.52 11.63 -0.61
CA LEU A 149 -12.07 13.01 -0.38
C LEU A 149 -10.71 13.29 -1.02
N LEU A 150 -9.78 12.32 -1.00
CA LEU A 150 -8.51 12.44 -1.71
C LEU A 150 -8.70 12.46 -3.23
N ASN A 151 -9.61 11.64 -3.76
CA ASN A 151 -9.97 11.65 -5.18
C ASN A 151 -10.56 13.02 -5.60
N GLN A 152 -11.46 13.60 -4.77
CA GLN A 152 -12.02 14.93 -5.00
C GLN A 152 -10.97 16.05 -4.90
N ALA A 153 -9.96 15.87 -4.05
CA ALA A 153 -8.84 16.79 -3.94
C ALA A 153 -7.83 16.65 -5.08
N HIS A 154 -8.02 15.67 -5.99
CA HIS A 154 -7.13 15.38 -7.13
C HIS A 154 -5.70 15.15 -6.69
N THR A 155 -5.50 14.34 -5.64
CA THR A 155 -4.16 13.89 -5.23
C THR A 155 -3.60 12.94 -6.28
N GLU A 156 -2.29 13.02 -6.53
CA GLU A 156 -1.61 12.28 -7.60
C GLU A 156 -0.93 11.00 -7.09
N LEU A 157 -0.55 11.01 -5.81
CA LEU A 157 -0.06 9.86 -5.06
C LEU A 157 -0.68 9.87 -3.67
N ASN A 158 -1.20 8.74 -3.22
CA ASN A 158 -1.71 8.60 -1.86
C ASN A 158 -0.75 7.78 -0.99
N VAL A 159 -0.56 8.23 0.26
CA VAL A 159 0.28 7.56 1.25
C VAL A 159 -0.56 7.15 2.44
N VAL A 160 -0.55 5.84 2.74
CA VAL A 160 -1.26 5.28 3.90
C VAL A 160 -0.35 5.25 5.11
N ILE A 161 -0.85 5.76 6.25
CA ILE A 161 -0.17 5.75 7.54
C ILE A 161 -1.04 5.02 8.56
N GLY A 162 -0.74 3.74 8.77
CA GLY A 162 -1.28 2.90 9.82
C GLY A 162 -2.78 2.68 9.79
N LEU A 163 -3.42 2.59 8.64
CA LEU A 163 -4.80 2.10 8.56
C LEU A 163 -4.86 0.65 9.06
N CYS A 164 -5.97 0.30 9.71
CA CYS A 164 -6.16 -1.05 10.21
C CYS A 164 -6.35 -2.03 9.04
N VAL A 165 -5.99 -3.30 9.26
CA VAL A 165 -6.24 -4.39 8.31
C VAL A 165 -7.71 -4.41 7.85
N GLY A 166 -7.93 -4.53 6.55
CA GLY A 166 -9.24 -4.41 5.92
C GLY A 166 -9.67 -2.97 5.63
N HIS A 167 -9.33 -1.99 6.49
CA HIS A 167 -9.57 -0.57 6.19
C HIS A 167 -8.60 -0.05 5.13
N ASP A 168 -7.33 -0.46 5.17
CA ASP A 168 -6.34 -0.21 4.13
C ASP A 168 -6.77 -0.83 2.80
N SER A 169 -7.26 -2.08 2.81
CA SER A 169 -7.77 -2.77 1.61
C SER A 169 -8.94 -2.00 0.97
N LEU A 170 -9.87 -1.49 1.79
CA LEU A 170 -10.96 -0.65 1.28
C LEU A 170 -10.44 0.68 0.75
N PHE A 171 -9.48 1.31 1.41
CA PHE A 171 -8.88 2.53 0.92
C PHE A 171 -8.22 2.33 -0.45
N TYR A 172 -7.39 1.30 -0.62
CA TYR A 172 -6.76 0.96 -1.90
C TYR A 172 -7.78 0.73 -3.01
N LYS A 173 -8.86 -0.02 -2.69
CA LYS A 173 -9.90 -0.34 -3.68
C LYS A 173 -10.62 0.89 -4.23
N TYR A 174 -10.77 1.96 -3.42
CA TYR A 174 -11.53 3.17 -3.78
C TYR A 174 -10.65 4.38 -4.10
N SER A 175 -9.33 4.26 -3.98
CA SER A 175 -8.37 5.29 -4.40
C SER A 175 -8.20 5.29 -5.91
N ASN A 176 -8.32 6.45 -6.55
CA ASN A 176 -8.04 6.63 -7.98
C ASN A 176 -6.54 6.82 -8.24
N ALA A 177 -5.84 7.52 -7.33
CA ALA A 177 -4.40 7.71 -7.44
C ALA A 177 -3.64 6.45 -7.00
N TYR A 178 -2.44 6.25 -7.54
CA TYR A 178 -1.54 5.24 -7.00
C TYR A 178 -1.36 5.43 -5.50
N THR A 179 -1.31 4.31 -4.80
CA THR A 179 -1.26 4.33 -3.34
C THR A 179 -0.11 3.48 -2.83
N THR A 180 0.68 4.05 -1.92
CA THR A 180 1.74 3.32 -1.22
C THR A 180 1.56 3.41 0.29
N THR A 181 2.17 2.50 1.04
CA THR A 181 2.14 2.48 2.51
C THR A 181 3.46 2.96 3.06
N LEU A 182 3.42 3.98 3.93
CA LEU A 182 4.57 4.41 4.71
C LEU A 182 4.67 3.63 6.01
N VAL A 183 3.56 3.46 6.73
CA VAL A 183 3.51 2.76 8.01
C VAL A 183 2.40 1.71 7.97
N THR A 184 2.76 0.46 8.20
CA THR A 184 1.81 -0.63 8.44
C THR A 184 1.41 -0.61 9.91
N LYS A 185 0.12 -0.74 10.21
CA LYS A 185 -0.34 -0.77 11.58
C LYS A 185 -0.13 -2.14 12.21
N ASP A 186 0.68 -2.18 13.24
CA ASP A 186 0.68 -3.27 14.20
C ASP A 186 -0.08 -2.82 15.46
N ARG A 187 -1.26 -3.40 15.68
CA ARG A 187 -2.14 -2.99 16.76
C ARG A 187 -1.60 -3.37 18.14
N SER A 188 -0.76 -4.39 18.23
CA SER A 188 -0.11 -4.79 19.48
C SER A 188 0.93 -3.78 19.96
N LEU A 189 1.49 -2.99 19.04
CA LEU A 189 2.57 -2.03 19.32
C LEU A 189 2.10 -0.57 19.32
N ILE A 190 1.10 -0.20 18.53
CA ILE A 190 0.71 1.20 18.26
C ILE A 190 -0.30 1.74 19.27
N HIS A 191 -0.88 0.91 20.12
CA HIS A 191 -1.87 1.31 21.15
C HIS A 191 -1.43 1.02 22.58
N ILE A 192 -0.15 1.05 22.82
CA ILE A 192 0.43 1.03 24.17
C ILE A 192 0.40 2.43 24.74
#